data_5731ac13a333ea0db8dda3fcff0ad4cb
#
_entry.id   5731ac13a333ea0db8dda3fcff0ad4cb
#
_cell.length_a   1.000
_cell.length_b   1.000
_cell.length_c   1.000
_cell.angle_alpha   90.00
_cell.angle_beta   90.00
_cell.angle_gamma   90.00
#
_symmetry.space_group_name_H-M   'P 1'
#
loop_
_entity.id
_entity.type
_entity.pdbx_description
1 polymer ?
#
loop_
_entity_poly.entity_id
_entity_poly.type
_entity_poly.pdbx_seq_one_letter_code
_entity_poly.pdbx_strand_id
1 'polypeptide(L)'
;MHKLDSIAENVKECQKCELCETRTKAVPGKGNFDADVIFVGEAPGKNEDIHGEPFVGAAGKRLDMILEDTGIDRQDVYITNIVKCRPPKNRVPSKKEEESCNDFINQEIEIINPKIICVMGNTAYGTLLDGKEITKNHGKIVEKDGRKFF
;
A
#
# COMPACT_ATOMS: atom_id res chain seq x y z
N MET A 1 10.03 6.49 19.61
CA MET A 1 9.75 5.86 18.32
C MET A 1 8.27 5.96 18.00
N HIS A 2 7.93 6.45 16.82
CA HIS A 2 6.53 6.52 16.38
C HIS A 2 5.97 5.10 16.14
N LYS A 3 4.67 4.91 16.35
CA LYS A 3 4.01 3.61 16.13
C LYS A 3 4.22 3.06 14.72
N LEU A 4 4.25 3.94 13.71
CA LEU A 4 4.52 3.53 12.32
C LEU A 4 5.96 3.04 12.12
N ASP A 5 6.91 3.56 12.86
CA ASP A 5 8.29 3.05 12.84
C ASP A 5 8.35 1.63 13.39
N SER A 6 7.60 1.35 14.44
CA SER A 6 7.50 0.00 15.01
C SER A 6 6.86 -0.96 14.02
N ILE A 7 5.82 -0.52 13.30
CA ILE A 7 5.19 -1.34 12.25
C ILE A 7 6.19 -1.61 11.13
N ALA A 8 6.95 -0.60 10.71
CA ALA A 8 7.97 -0.77 9.67
C ALA A 8 9.02 -1.82 10.07
N GLU A 9 9.48 -1.80 11.31
CA GLU A 9 10.41 -2.81 11.81
C GLU A 9 9.78 -4.21 11.79
N ASN A 10 8.53 -4.33 12.23
CA ASN A 10 7.80 -5.59 12.20
C ASN A 10 7.61 -6.11 10.75
N VAL A 11 7.37 -5.21 9.81
CA VAL A 11 7.28 -5.57 8.39
C VAL A 11 8.60 -6.13 7.88
N LYS A 12 9.71 -5.49 8.20
CA LYS A 12 11.04 -5.91 7.75
C LYS A 12 11.40 -7.31 8.23
N GLU A 13 10.93 -7.70 9.40
CA GLU A 13 11.23 -8.99 10.02
C GLU A 13 10.10 -10.02 9.85
N CYS A 14 9.03 -9.68 9.14
CA CYS A 14 7.85 -10.53 9.03
C CYS A 14 8.12 -11.86 8.33
N GLN A 15 7.63 -12.94 8.90
CA GLN A 15 7.71 -14.30 8.36
C GLN A 15 6.35 -14.99 8.32
N LYS A 16 5.27 -14.21 8.19
CA LYS A 16 3.90 -14.74 8.27
C LYS A 16 3.44 -15.52 7.04
N CYS A 17 4.13 -15.38 5.90
CA CYS A 17 3.79 -16.12 4.68
C CYS A 17 5.04 -16.48 3.88
N GLU A 18 4.87 -17.29 2.85
CA GLU A 18 5.97 -17.81 2.03
C GLU A 18 6.77 -16.72 1.30
N LEU A 19 6.21 -15.53 1.11
CA LEU A 19 6.91 -14.45 0.42
C LEU A 19 8.20 -14.03 1.14
N CYS A 20 8.30 -14.27 2.44
CA CYS A 20 9.51 -13.96 3.19
C CYS A 20 10.73 -14.77 2.70
N GLU A 21 10.51 -15.93 2.08
CA GLU A 21 11.58 -16.81 1.60
C GLU A 21 12.19 -16.31 0.29
N THR A 22 11.43 -15.61 -0.52
CA THR A 22 11.86 -15.18 -1.87
C THR A 22 12.12 -13.70 -2.00
N ARG A 23 11.63 -12.88 -1.07
CA ARG A 23 11.87 -11.44 -1.08
C ARG A 23 13.33 -11.10 -0.81
N THR A 24 13.81 -10.00 -1.37
CA THR A 24 15.09 -9.41 -0.97
C THR A 24 14.90 -8.54 0.25
N LYS A 25 13.93 -7.61 0.19
CA LYS A 25 13.54 -6.75 1.31
C LYS A 25 12.03 -6.63 1.40
N ALA A 26 11.50 -6.71 2.61
CA ALA A 26 10.11 -6.31 2.83
C ALA A 26 9.99 -4.79 2.68
N VAL A 27 8.82 -4.33 2.25
CA VAL A 27 8.60 -2.93 1.90
C VAL A 27 7.49 -2.35 2.77
N PRO A 28 7.82 -1.66 3.88
CA PRO A 28 6.82 -0.94 4.65
C PRO A 28 6.35 0.30 3.90
N GLY A 29 5.27 0.90 4.37
CA GLY A 29 4.82 2.18 3.84
C GLY A 29 5.79 3.31 4.16
N LYS A 30 5.68 4.42 3.43
CA LYS A 30 6.56 5.56 3.57
C LYS A 30 5.81 6.87 3.32
N GLY A 31 6.17 7.89 4.05
CA GLY A 31 5.63 9.25 3.86
C GLY A 31 5.30 9.94 5.17
N ASN A 32 4.34 10.84 5.10
CA ASN A 32 3.90 11.63 6.24
C ASN A 32 3.02 10.78 7.16
N PHE A 33 3.39 10.66 8.42
CA PHE A 33 2.64 9.89 9.42
C PHE A 33 1.31 10.55 9.83
N ASP A 34 1.12 11.82 9.48
CA ASP A 34 -0.14 12.54 9.70
C ASP A 34 -0.81 12.93 8.38
N ALA A 35 -0.60 12.12 7.34
CA ALA A 35 -1.10 12.40 6.01
C ALA A 35 -2.63 12.45 5.96
N ASP A 36 -3.18 13.37 5.18
CA ASP A 36 -4.60 13.39 4.87
C ASP A 36 -4.97 12.35 3.80
N VAL A 37 -4.00 11.93 3.00
CA VAL A 37 -4.20 11.00 1.89
C VAL A 37 -3.21 9.85 1.98
N ILE A 38 -3.73 8.63 1.89
CA ILE A 38 -2.91 7.42 1.75
C ILE A 38 -3.14 6.83 0.35
N PHE A 39 -2.06 6.47 -0.33
CA PHE A 39 -2.12 5.70 -1.58
C PHE A 39 -1.80 4.24 -1.28
N VAL A 40 -2.66 3.34 -1.71
CA VAL A 40 -2.52 1.90 -1.45
C VAL A 40 -2.47 1.14 -2.77
N GLY A 41 -1.36 0.49 -3.04
CA GLY A 41 -1.19 -0.40 -4.18
C GLY A 41 -1.25 -1.87 -3.80
N GLU A 42 -0.90 -2.74 -4.74
CA GLU A 42 -1.00 -4.19 -4.58
C GLU A 42 0.17 -4.77 -3.79
N ALA A 43 1.37 -4.73 -4.35
CA ALA A 43 2.55 -5.37 -3.80
C ALA A 43 3.83 -4.75 -4.39
N PRO A 44 4.98 -4.92 -3.71
CA PRO A 44 6.25 -4.47 -4.26
C PRO A 44 6.61 -5.20 -5.55
N GLY A 45 7.16 -4.46 -6.51
CA GLY A 45 7.81 -5.02 -7.68
C GLY A 45 9.32 -5.21 -7.44
N LYS A 46 10.06 -5.45 -8.53
CA LYS A 46 11.50 -5.71 -8.46
C LYS A 46 12.29 -4.55 -7.83
N ASN A 47 12.02 -3.32 -8.26
CA ASN A 47 12.75 -2.17 -7.75
C ASN A 47 12.45 -1.89 -6.28
N GLU A 48 11.20 -2.04 -5.89
CA GLU A 48 10.77 -1.89 -4.50
C GLU A 48 11.43 -2.94 -3.61
N ASP A 49 11.49 -4.19 -4.08
CA ASP A 49 12.12 -5.29 -3.37
C ASP A 49 13.62 -5.06 -3.16
N ILE A 50 14.30 -4.47 -4.14
CA ILE A 50 15.73 -4.16 -4.04
C ILE A 50 15.98 -3.02 -3.05
N HIS A 51 15.19 -1.95 -3.11
CA HIS A 51 15.40 -0.73 -2.33
C HIS A 51 14.73 -0.73 -0.97
N GLY A 52 13.69 -1.57 -0.77
CA GLY A 52 12.92 -1.58 0.46
C GLY A 52 11.98 -0.38 0.60
N GLU A 53 11.66 0.30 -0.51
CA GLU A 53 10.78 1.46 -0.54
C GLU A 53 9.62 1.27 -1.51
N PRO A 54 8.39 1.75 -1.18
CA PRO A 54 7.24 1.58 -2.04
C PRO A 54 7.29 2.55 -3.23
N PHE A 55 6.78 2.11 -4.37
CA PHE A 55 6.57 2.94 -5.54
C PHE A 55 7.84 3.66 -6.02
N VAL A 56 8.91 2.91 -6.25
CA VAL A 56 10.18 3.42 -6.82
C VAL A 56 10.45 2.92 -8.24
N GLY A 57 9.58 2.08 -8.79
CA GLY A 57 9.67 1.59 -10.17
C GLY A 57 8.76 2.37 -11.12
N ALA A 58 8.31 1.72 -12.20
CA ALA A 58 7.47 2.35 -13.24
C ALA A 58 6.17 2.92 -12.70
N ALA A 59 5.47 2.15 -11.85
CA ALA A 59 4.23 2.63 -11.22
C ALA A 59 4.51 3.82 -10.29
N GLY A 60 5.65 3.81 -9.62
CA GLY A 60 6.08 4.92 -8.77
C GLY A 60 6.31 6.20 -9.55
N LYS A 61 6.91 6.10 -10.73
CA LYS A 61 7.10 7.25 -11.61
C LYS A 61 5.78 7.84 -12.08
N ARG A 62 4.81 6.99 -12.39
CA ARG A 62 3.46 7.44 -12.77
C ARG A 62 2.78 8.15 -11.61
N LEU A 63 2.90 7.61 -10.41
CA LEU A 63 2.37 8.25 -9.20
C LEU A 63 3.01 9.61 -8.97
N ASP A 64 4.33 9.71 -9.10
CA ASP A 64 5.06 10.98 -8.95
C ASP A 64 4.57 12.02 -9.96
N MET A 65 4.32 11.63 -11.21
CA MET A 65 3.77 12.52 -12.23
C MET A 65 2.37 13.03 -11.86
N ILE A 66 1.51 12.15 -11.38
CA ILE A 66 0.15 12.52 -10.94
C ILE A 66 0.22 13.50 -9.78
N LEU A 67 1.07 13.24 -8.80
CA LEU A 67 1.24 14.12 -7.64
C LEU A 67 1.77 15.49 -8.07
N GLU A 68 2.76 15.52 -8.95
CA GLU A 68 3.32 16.75 -9.48
C GLU A 68 2.25 17.58 -10.23
N ASP A 69 1.48 16.93 -11.11
CA ASP A 69 0.40 17.57 -11.86
C ASP A 69 -0.70 18.16 -10.97
N THR A 70 -0.93 17.54 -9.83
CA THR A 70 -1.96 18.00 -8.86
C THR A 70 -1.41 18.95 -7.81
N GLY A 71 -0.11 19.24 -7.83
CA GLY A 71 0.52 20.13 -6.86
C GLY A 71 0.69 19.53 -5.47
N ILE A 72 0.64 18.20 -5.36
CA ILE A 72 0.81 17.50 -4.08
C ILE A 72 2.24 16.98 -4.00
N ASP A 73 2.92 17.28 -2.89
CA ASP A 73 4.26 16.74 -2.63
C ASP A 73 4.14 15.31 -2.11
N ARG A 74 4.96 14.41 -2.66
CA ARG A 74 5.00 13.01 -2.21
C ARG A 74 5.27 12.88 -0.70
N GLN A 75 6.02 13.81 -0.13
CA GLN A 75 6.32 13.83 1.30
C GLN A 75 5.13 14.23 2.17
N ASP A 76 4.07 14.77 1.57
CA ASP A 76 2.85 15.15 2.30
C ASP A 76 1.82 14.04 2.36
N VAL A 77 2.01 12.97 1.59
CA VAL A 77 1.12 11.81 1.58
C VAL A 77 1.82 10.58 2.15
N TYR A 78 1.07 9.52 2.40
CA TYR A 78 1.63 8.23 2.80
C TYR A 78 1.35 7.21 1.71
N ILE A 79 2.33 6.40 1.37
CA ILE A 79 2.26 5.45 0.25
C ILE A 79 2.60 4.06 0.77
N THR A 80 1.75 3.08 0.47
CA THR A 80 1.94 1.72 0.94
C THR A 80 1.30 0.71 -0.04
N ASN A 81 1.40 -0.56 0.28
CA ASN A 81 0.80 -1.65 -0.46
C ASN A 81 0.03 -2.58 0.48
N ILE A 82 -0.93 -3.32 -0.06
CA ILE A 82 -1.65 -4.36 0.68
C ILE A 82 -0.68 -5.44 1.16
N VAL A 83 0.20 -5.90 0.27
CA VAL A 83 1.21 -6.90 0.57
C VAL A 83 2.57 -6.22 0.65
N LYS A 84 3.36 -6.57 1.66
CA LYS A 84 4.64 -5.89 1.95
C LYS A 84 5.86 -6.59 1.35
N CYS A 85 5.67 -7.72 0.71
CA CYS A 85 6.74 -8.50 0.09
C CYS A 85 6.43 -8.78 -1.38
N ARG A 86 7.48 -8.77 -2.21
CA ARG A 86 7.33 -9.04 -3.65
C ARG A 86 6.93 -10.49 -3.90
N PRO A 87 5.81 -10.75 -4.61
CA PRO A 87 5.51 -12.09 -5.10
C PRO A 87 6.51 -12.51 -6.19
N PRO A 88 6.88 -13.81 -6.26
CA PRO A 88 7.78 -14.28 -7.31
C PRO A 88 7.29 -13.90 -8.70
N LYS A 89 8.17 -13.38 -9.55
CA LYS A 89 7.88 -12.95 -10.92
C LYS A 89 6.77 -11.90 -11.02
N ASN A 90 6.59 -11.11 -9.97
CA ASN A 90 5.56 -10.06 -9.91
C ASN A 90 4.12 -10.55 -10.13
N ARG A 91 3.83 -11.82 -9.81
CA ARG A 91 2.47 -12.33 -9.90
C ARG A 91 1.54 -11.61 -8.93
N VAL A 92 0.24 -11.73 -9.15
CA VAL A 92 -0.76 -11.21 -8.21
C VAL A 92 -0.63 -11.99 -6.89
N PRO A 93 -0.66 -11.32 -5.72
CA PRO A 93 -0.66 -12.01 -4.43
C PRO A 93 -1.86 -12.94 -4.30
N SER A 94 -1.65 -14.09 -3.63
CA SER A 94 -2.76 -14.99 -3.30
C SER A 94 -3.59 -14.39 -2.15
N LYS A 95 -4.82 -14.86 -1.99
CA LYS A 95 -5.66 -14.45 -0.87
C LYS A 95 -5.01 -14.76 0.48
N LYS A 96 -4.35 -15.89 0.59
CA LYS A 96 -3.64 -16.29 1.81
C LYS A 96 -2.52 -15.30 2.14
N GLU A 97 -1.78 -14.85 1.13
CA GLU A 97 -0.73 -13.85 1.30
C GLU A 97 -1.31 -12.50 1.71
N GLU A 98 -2.41 -12.08 1.08
CA GLU A 98 -3.11 -10.86 1.47
C GLU A 98 -3.59 -10.91 2.92
N GLU A 99 -4.23 -12.00 3.32
CA GLU A 99 -4.73 -12.19 4.68
C GLU A 99 -3.61 -12.17 5.72
N SER A 100 -2.48 -12.81 5.41
CA SER A 100 -1.32 -12.84 6.30
C SER A 100 -0.70 -11.45 6.49
N CYS A 101 -0.84 -10.57 5.51
CA CYS A 101 -0.27 -9.23 5.52
C CYS A 101 -1.25 -8.13 5.93
N ASN A 102 -2.53 -8.46 6.00
CA ASN A 102 -3.62 -7.49 6.16
C ASN A 102 -3.55 -6.65 7.43
N ASP A 103 -3.03 -7.20 8.52
CA ASP A 103 -2.88 -6.47 9.77
C ASP A 103 -2.01 -5.21 9.62
N PHE A 104 -0.99 -5.27 8.78
CA PHE A 104 -0.10 -4.12 8.59
C PHE A 104 -0.82 -2.95 7.96
N ILE A 105 -1.57 -3.17 6.88
CA ILE A 105 -2.29 -2.08 6.22
C ILE A 105 -3.39 -1.52 7.13
N ASN A 106 -4.07 -2.37 7.88
CA ASN A 106 -5.09 -1.94 8.82
C ASN A 106 -4.50 -1.06 9.92
N GLN A 107 -3.35 -1.44 10.48
CA GLN A 107 -2.66 -0.64 11.49
C GLN A 107 -2.17 0.69 10.91
N GLU A 108 -1.62 0.70 9.72
CA GLU A 108 -1.19 1.93 9.04
C GLU A 108 -2.35 2.90 8.88
N ILE A 109 -3.48 2.43 8.37
CA ILE A 109 -4.67 3.24 8.16
C ILE A 109 -5.22 3.77 9.49
N GLU A 110 -5.30 2.93 10.50
CA GLU A 110 -5.83 3.33 11.80
C GLU A 110 -4.96 4.39 12.49
N ILE A 111 -3.64 4.22 12.45
CA ILE A 111 -2.70 5.15 13.08
C ILE A 111 -2.69 6.50 12.35
N ILE A 112 -2.64 6.50 11.03
CA ILE A 112 -2.60 7.72 10.22
C ILE A 112 -3.96 8.41 10.23
N ASN A 113 -5.03 7.64 10.21
CA ASN A 113 -6.41 8.14 10.19
C ASN A 113 -6.63 9.20 9.09
N PRO A 114 -6.38 8.85 7.82
CA PRO A 114 -6.44 9.81 6.71
C PRO A 114 -7.87 10.24 6.39
N LYS A 115 -8.00 11.36 5.68
CA LYS A 115 -9.29 11.81 5.17
C LYS A 115 -9.73 11.01 3.94
N ILE A 116 -8.77 10.62 3.09
CA ILE A 116 -9.04 9.86 1.87
C ILE A 116 -7.99 8.75 1.72
N ILE A 117 -8.46 7.58 1.30
CA ILE A 117 -7.59 6.46 0.92
C ILE A 117 -7.75 6.26 -0.59
N CYS A 118 -6.67 6.47 -1.34
CA CYS A 118 -6.64 6.25 -2.78
C CYS A 118 -6.24 4.81 -3.05
N VAL A 119 -7.15 4.04 -3.63
CA VAL A 119 -6.99 2.62 -3.89
C VAL A 119 -6.56 2.42 -5.33
N MET A 120 -5.44 1.76 -5.55
CA MET A 120 -4.87 1.55 -6.88
C MET A 120 -4.84 0.07 -7.23
N GLY A 121 -5.66 -0.31 -8.22
CA GLY A 121 -5.71 -1.67 -8.74
C GLY A 121 -6.73 -2.57 -8.07
N ASN A 122 -7.00 -3.72 -8.71
CA ASN A 122 -8.04 -4.65 -8.29
C ASN A 122 -7.76 -5.31 -6.95
N THR A 123 -6.50 -5.64 -6.67
CA THR A 123 -6.13 -6.31 -5.41
C THR A 123 -6.42 -5.41 -4.21
N ALA A 124 -5.96 -4.17 -4.26
CA ALA A 124 -6.20 -3.21 -3.17
C ALA A 124 -7.69 -2.91 -3.02
N TYR A 125 -8.39 -2.74 -4.14
CA TYR A 125 -9.84 -2.51 -4.13
C TYR A 125 -10.59 -3.69 -3.50
N GLY A 126 -10.26 -4.91 -3.90
CA GLY A 126 -10.90 -6.12 -3.36
C GLY A 126 -10.65 -6.30 -1.87
N THR A 127 -9.44 -6.04 -1.40
CA THR A 127 -9.07 -6.20 0.01
C THR A 127 -9.74 -5.16 0.91
N LEU A 128 -9.68 -3.89 0.52
CA LEU A 128 -10.18 -2.79 1.35
C LEU A 128 -11.67 -2.55 1.23
N LEU A 129 -12.24 -2.79 0.08
CA LEU A 129 -13.64 -2.46 -0.23
C LEU A 129 -14.51 -3.66 -0.51
N ASP A 130 -13.95 -4.88 -0.45
CA ASP A 130 -14.63 -6.14 -0.79
C ASP A 130 -15.30 -6.08 -2.18
N GLY A 131 -14.77 -5.22 -3.05
CA GLY A 131 -15.38 -4.92 -4.33
C GLY A 131 -14.89 -5.83 -5.45
N LYS A 132 -15.78 -6.05 -6.41
CA LYS A 132 -15.47 -6.80 -7.63
C LYS A 132 -15.59 -5.92 -8.88
N GLU A 133 -16.02 -4.68 -8.73
CA GLU A 133 -16.39 -3.78 -9.81
C GLU A 133 -15.58 -2.50 -9.82
N ILE A 134 -14.24 -2.62 -9.78
CA ILE A 134 -13.36 -1.45 -9.78
C ILE A 134 -13.63 -0.53 -10.99
N THR A 135 -13.90 -1.11 -12.15
CA THR A 135 -14.16 -0.33 -13.37
C THR A 135 -15.41 0.53 -13.23
N LYS A 136 -16.45 0.01 -12.59
CA LYS A 136 -17.68 0.74 -12.33
C LYS A 136 -17.51 1.88 -11.35
N ASN A 137 -16.67 1.68 -10.33
CA ASN A 137 -16.45 2.66 -9.26
C ASN A 137 -15.21 3.52 -9.49
N HIS A 138 -14.51 3.33 -10.60
CA HIS A 138 -13.31 4.10 -10.93
C HIS A 138 -13.61 5.60 -10.97
N GLY A 139 -12.81 6.39 -10.28
CA GLY A 139 -12.99 7.83 -10.20
C GLY A 139 -14.11 8.30 -9.29
N LYS A 140 -14.69 7.41 -8.48
CA LYS A 140 -15.77 7.75 -7.54
C LYS A 140 -15.31 7.60 -6.11
N ILE A 141 -15.87 8.42 -5.22
CA ILE A 141 -15.63 8.29 -3.78
C ILE A 141 -16.63 7.28 -3.21
N VAL A 142 -16.10 6.30 -2.47
CA VAL A 142 -16.88 5.28 -1.77
C VAL A 142 -16.65 5.41 -0.27
N GLU A 143 -17.70 5.33 0.53
CA GLU A 143 -17.56 5.35 1.99
C GLU A 143 -17.74 3.93 2.54
N LYS A 144 -16.85 3.54 3.45
CA LYS A 144 -16.91 2.27 4.15
C LYS A 144 -16.29 2.43 5.54
N ASP A 145 -16.98 1.93 6.56
CA ASP A 145 -16.52 1.95 7.96
C ASP A 145 -16.10 3.36 8.43
N GLY A 146 -16.84 4.39 7.98
CA GLY A 146 -16.57 5.77 8.34
C GLY A 146 -15.40 6.41 7.60
N ARG A 147 -14.82 5.74 6.60
CA ARG A 147 -13.69 6.24 5.82
C ARG A 147 -14.07 6.43 4.36
N LYS A 148 -13.42 7.43 3.72
CA LYS A 148 -13.60 7.72 2.30
C LYS A 148 -12.50 7.07 1.48
N PHE A 149 -12.90 6.37 0.43
CA PHE A 149 -12.01 5.69 -0.52
C PHE A 149 -12.20 6.27 -1.92
N PHE A 150 -11.11 6.38 -2.66
CA PHE A 150 -11.13 6.89 -4.03
C PHE A 150 -10.42 5.99 -5.02
#